data_976302b3db24965e7c855a950faca9c4
#
_entry.id   976302b3db24965e7c855a950faca9c4
#
_cell.length_a   1.000
_cell.length_b   1.000
_cell.length_c   1.000
_cell.angle_alpha   90.00
_cell.angle_beta   90.00
_cell.angle_gamma   90.00
#
_symmetry.space_group_name_H-M   'P 1'
#
loop_
_entity.id
_entity.type
_entity.pdbx_description
1 polymer ?
#
loop_
_entity_poly.entity_id
_entity_poly.type
_entity_poly.pdbx_seq_one_letter_code
_entity_poly.pdbx_strand_id
1 'polypeptide(L)'
;MNIELRHGSGGEETGKLIASLFAKYLTNPILDRMEDGAVLPPLSGVPVMTTDSFVVSPLFFPGGDIGRLSVCGTVNDLASMGARPLYLTAGFILETGLSTDVLEPIVRSMAETAKEAGVTIVAGDTKVIEGKGGLYINTAGLGDRAPDCEISSGNLHDGDAILVTGTLGDHHAVILTERMQMKTTLVSDCAPLNHLVEALLAAKLPVHTIRDITRGGLATVANELAAASGVSITLSEEALPVREEVKALSGILGLDPLTMGNEGKMLIALPAAEAETALRILRALPYGTEAEEIGRVSTGSGVHLETLYGGRRRILPLRGEGLPRIC
;
A
#
# COMPACT_ATOMS: atom_id res chain seq x y z
N MET A 1 11.67 9.33 -26.99
CA MET A 1 11.75 8.09 -27.83
C MET A 1 10.56 7.21 -27.49
N ASN A 2 10.02 6.45 -28.45
CA ASN A 2 8.95 5.49 -28.13
C ASN A 2 9.52 4.08 -27.95
N ILE A 3 8.95 3.33 -27.02
CA ILE A 3 9.27 1.92 -26.79
C ILE A 3 8.77 1.08 -27.97
N GLU A 4 9.64 0.19 -28.44
CA GLU A 4 9.38 -0.75 -29.53
C GLU A 4 9.77 -2.17 -29.07
N LEU A 5 9.29 -3.22 -29.74
CA LEU A 5 9.56 -4.63 -29.38
C LEU A 5 11.07 -4.93 -29.22
N ARG A 6 11.93 -4.30 -30.04
CA ARG A 6 13.39 -4.47 -29.94
C ARG A 6 13.99 -4.06 -28.60
N HIS A 7 13.33 -3.15 -27.85
CA HIS A 7 13.78 -2.73 -26.52
C HIS A 7 13.56 -3.80 -25.45
N GLY A 8 12.80 -4.87 -25.75
CA GLY A 8 12.58 -6.00 -24.87
C GLY A 8 13.17 -7.33 -25.34
N SER A 9 13.98 -7.31 -26.41
CA SER A 9 14.50 -8.54 -27.04
C SER A 9 15.80 -9.08 -26.42
N GLY A 10 16.36 -8.42 -25.41
CA GLY A 10 17.61 -8.84 -24.75
C GLY A 10 18.90 -8.43 -25.46
N GLY A 11 18.79 -7.68 -26.58
CA GLY A 11 19.94 -7.24 -27.37
C GLY A 11 20.46 -5.86 -27.00
N GLU A 12 21.22 -5.24 -27.92
CA GLU A 12 21.87 -3.94 -27.74
C GLU A 12 20.89 -2.83 -27.38
N GLU A 13 19.69 -2.81 -27.96
CA GLU A 13 18.68 -1.79 -27.70
C GLU A 13 18.09 -1.91 -26.30
N THR A 14 17.91 -3.14 -25.79
CA THR A 14 17.53 -3.39 -24.39
C THR A 14 18.63 -2.90 -23.45
N GLY A 15 19.89 -3.22 -23.72
CA GLY A 15 21.04 -2.75 -22.94
C GLY A 15 21.13 -1.23 -22.88
N LYS A 16 20.91 -0.53 -24.00
CA LYS A 16 20.86 0.94 -24.05
C LYS A 16 19.73 1.51 -23.21
N LEU A 17 18.53 0.93 -23.28
CA LEU A 17 17.38 1.35 -22.47
C LEU A 17 17.69 1.18 -20.97
N ILE A 18 18.22 0.03 -20.58
CA ILE A 18 18.61 -0.24 -19.18
C ILE A 18 19.65 0.78 -18.71
N ALA A 19 20.73 0.98 -19.46
CA ALA A 19 21.82 1.86 -19.06
C ALA A 19 21.39 3.35 -19.01
N SER A 20 20.59 3.80 -19.98
CA SER A 20 20.22 5.22 -20.11
C SER A 20 19.06 5.64 -19.19
N LEU A 21 18.23 4.69 -18.75
CA LEU A 21 17.01 4.98 -17.98
C LEU A 21 17.02 4.29 -16.62
N PHE A 22 17.01 2.95 -16.58
CA PHE A 22 16.89 2.24 -15.30
C PHE A 22 18.13 2.39 -14.42
N ALA A 23 19.33 2.13 -14.96
CA ALA A 23 20.58 2.26 -14.20
C ALA A 23 20.87 3.69 -13.75
N LYS A 24 20.35 4.69 -14.44
CA LYS A 24 20.48 6.10 -14.06
C LYS A 24 19.88 6.42 -12.69
N TYR A 25 18.78 5.76 -12.32
CA TYR A 25 18.03 6.04 -11.09
C TYR A 25 18.11 4.93 -10.04
N LEU A 26 18.23 3.65 -10.48
CA LEU A 26 18.18 2.49 -9.60
C LEU A 26 19.56 1.94 -9.22
N THR A 27 20.64 2.65 -9.58
CA THR A 27 22.02 2.22 -9.31
C THR A 27 22.30 1.92 -7.84
N ASN A 28 22.93 0.78 -7.57
CA ASN A 28 23.44 0.39 -6.26
C ASN A 28 24.44 -0.78 -6.42
N PRO A 29 25.30 -1.06 -5.38
CA PRO A 29 26.39 -2.05 -5.51
C PRO A 29 25.95 -3.48 -5.84
N ILE A 30 24.66 -3.82 -5.65
CA ILE A 30 24.12 -5.15 -5.96
C ILE A 30 23.66 -5.18 -7.42
N LEU A 31 22.75 -4.26 -7.78
CA LEU A 31 22.17 -4.20 -9.13
C LEU A 31 23.22 -3.91 -10.21
N ASP A 32 24.24 -3.09 -9.90
CA ASP A 32 25.28 -2.68 -10.86
C ASP A 32 26.22 -3.83 -11.28
N ARG A 33 26.13 -4.98 -10.62
CA ARG A 33 26.85 -6.21 -11.05
C ARG A 33 26.27 -6.80 -12.33
N MET A 34 25.03 -6.46 -12.68
CA MET A 34 24.32 -6.95 -13.88
C MET A 34 24.32 -8.47 -13.99
N GLU A 35 24.18 -9.15 -12.84
CA GLU A 35 24.09 -10.62 -12.74
C GLU A 35 22.63 -11.09 -12.86
N ASP A 36 22.41 -12.38 -13.13
CA ASP A 36 21.08 -13.00 -13.27
C ASP A 36 20.24 -12.94 -11.97
N GLY A 37 20.86 -12.66 -10.84
CA GLY A 37 20.20 -12.55 -9.56
C GLY A 37 21.01 -11.76 -8.54
N ALA A 38 20.35 -11.32 -7.48
CA ALA A 38 20.96 -10.56 -6.39
C ALA A 38 21.46 -11.49 -5.29
N VAL A 39 22.78 -11.45 -5.00
CA VAL A 39 23.34 -12.09 -3.81
C VAL A 39 23.23 -11.12 -2.65
N LEU A 40 22.39 -11.47 -1.68
CA LEU A 40 22.07 -10.64 -0.53
C LEU A 40 22.87 -11.06 0.71
N PRO A 41 23.19 -10.13 1.63
CA PRO A 41 23.77 -10.50 2.92
C PRO A 41 22.78 -11.34 3.74
N PRO A 42 23.27 -12.14 4.71
CA PRO A 42 22.42 -12.88 5.62
C PRO A 42 21.45 -11.95 6.38
N LEU A 43 20.20 -12.40 6.57
CA LEU A 43 19.25 -11.72 7.43
C LEU A 43 19.55 -12.03 8.91
N SER A 44 19.18 -11.12 9.79
CA SER A 44 19.34 -11.29 11.24
C SER A 44 18.16 -12.00 11.88
N GLY A 45 16.99 -11.90 11.28
CA GLY A 45 15.71 -12.44 11.75
C GLY A 45 15.09 -13.43 10.77
N VAL A 46 13.77 -13.48 10.78
CA VAL A 46 12.94 -14.35 9.92
C VAL A 46 12.67 -13.65 8.60
N PRO A 47 13.01 -14.25 7.44
CA PRO A 47 12.67 -13.67 6.15
C PRO A 47 11.16 -13.63 5.93
N VAL A 48 10.66 -12.49 5.48
CA VAL A 48 9.29 -12.28 5.00
C VAL A 48 9.36 -11.85 3.55
N MET A 49 8.55 -12.47 2.71
CA MET A 49 8.52 -12.20 1.28
C MET A 49 7.08 -11.97 0.81
N THR A 50 6.89 -10.99 -0.05
CA THR A 50 5.63 -10.73 -0.75
C THR A 50 5.86 -10.40 -2.21
N THR A 51 4.81 -10.40 -3.01
CA THR A 51 4.81 -9.91 -4.39
C THR A 51 3.50 -9.26 -4.73
N ASP A 52 3.56 -8.18 -5.51
CA ASP A 52 2.36 -7.48 -5.97
C ASP A 52 2.52 -6.99 -7.42
N SER A 53 1.38 -6.77 -8.09
CA SER A 53 1.35 -6.33 -9.49
C SER A 53 0.47 -5.09 -9.62
N PHE A 54 1.02 -4.07 -10.26
CA PHE A 54 0.43 -2.74 -10.36
C PHE A 54 -0.01 -2.45 -11.80
N VAL A 55 -1.28 -2.06 -11.93
CA VAL A 55 -1.97 -1.86 -13.21
C VAL A 55 -2.78 -0.56 -13.21
N VAL A 56 -2.46 0.40 -12.35
CA VAL A 56 -3.23 1.63 -12.15
C VAL A 56 -3.43 2.43 -13.45
N SER A 57 -4.58 3.03 -13.58
CA SER A 57 -4.90 3.95 -14.69
C SER A 57 -5.74 5.11 -14.16
N PRO A 58 -5.31 6.38 -14.36
CA PRO A 58 -4.11 6.81 -15.12
C PRO A 58 -2.79 6.45 -14.43
N LEU A 59 -1.67 6.47 -15.18
CA LEU A 59 -0.33 6.16 -14.64
C LEU A 59 0.18 7.22 -13.66
N PHE A 60 -0.25 8.48 -13.83
CA PHE A 60 0.03 9.61 -12.95
C PHE A 60 -1.29 10.10 -12.35
N PHE A 61 -1.26 10.43 -11.09
CA PHE A 61 -2.41 10.96 -10.36
C PHE A 61 -1.94 11.95 -9.27
N PRO A 62 -2.77 12.86 -8.80
CA PRO A 62 -2.42 13.72 -7.67
C PRO A 62 -1.96 12.90 -6.46
N GLY A 63 -0.72 13.10 -6.03
CA GLY A 63 -0.10 12.38 -4.89
C GLY A 63 0.78 11.20 -5.27
N GLY A 64 0.88 10.82 -6.57
CA GLY A 64 1.76 9.75 -6.99
C GLY A 64 1.66 9.34 -8.45
N ASP A 65 2.27 8.21 -8.72
CA ASP A 65 2.26 7.51 -9.99
C ASP A 65 2.45 6.01 -9.76
N ILE A 66 2.40 5.22 -10.82
CA ILE A 66 2.58 3.76 -10.72
C ILE A 66 3.95 3.35 -10.17
N GLY A 67 5.00 4.17 -10.33
CA GLY A 67 6.33 3.91 -9.78
C GLY A 67 6.34 4.05 -8.26
N ARG A 68 5.77 5.15 -7.72
CA ARG A 68 5.57 5.31 -6.28
C ARG A 68 4.70 4.20 -5.71
N LEU A 69 3.57 3.95 -6.35
CA LEU A 69 2.59 2.95 -5.94
C LEU A 69 3.21 1.56 -5.82
N SER A 70 4.04 1.15 -6.77
CA SER A 70 4.65 -0.18 -6.80
C SER A 70 5.66 -0.41 -5.67
N VAL A 71 6.31 0.64 -5.18
CA VAL A 71 7.16 0.55 -3.99
C VAL A 71 6.31 0.52 -2.73
N CYS A 72 5.34 1.44 -2.62
CA CYS A 72 4.50 1.58 -1.42
C CYS A 72 3.73 0.30 -1.11
N GLY A 73 3.04 -0.30 -2.08
CA GLY A 73 2.24 -1.50 -1.85
C GLY A 73 3.09 -2.66 -1.29
N THR A 74 4.19 -2.99 -1.96
CA THR A 74 5.06 -4.09 -1.53
C THR A 74 5.75 -3.81 -0.17
N VAL A 75 6.16 -2.56 0.09
CA VAL A 75 6.72 -2.15 1.38
C VAL A 75 5.68 -2.26 2.49
N ASN A 76 4.44 -1.85 2.23
CA ASN A 76 3.35 -1.89 3.20
C ASN A 76 2.92 -3.32 3.54
N ASP A 77 2.94 -4.23 2.58
CA ASP A 77 2.74 -5.65 2.80
C ASP A 77 3.76 -6.23 3.79
N LEU A 78 5.06 -5.98 3.55
CA LEU A 78 6.12 -6.44 4.45
C LEU A 78 5.96 -5.85 5.84
N ALA A 79 5.67 -4.55 5.93
CA ALA A 79 5.45 -3.86 7.19
C ALA A 79 4.22 -4.41 7.93
N SER A 80 3.14 -4.77 7.23
CA SER A 80 1.94 -5.39 7.80
C SER A 80 2.22 -6.73 8.48
N MET A 81 3.30 -7.40 8.08
CA MET A 81 3.78 -8.62 8.72
C MET A 81 4.77 -8.37 9.88
N GLY A 82 4.97 -7.10 10.28
CA GLY A 82 5.95 -6.71 11.30
C GLY A 82 7.41 -6.85 10.83
N ALA A 83 7.64 -6.97 9.53
CA ALA A 83 8.98 -7.05 8.96
C ALA A 83 9.49 -5.66 8.58
N ARG A 84 10.78 -5.42 8.76
CA ARG A 84 11.47 -4.28 8.18
C ARG A 84 11.75 -4.58 6.71
N PRO A 85 11.19 -3.84 5.76
CA PRO A 85 11.47 -4.00 4.35
C PRO A 85 12.95 -3.70 4.06
N LEU A 86 13.61 -4.49 3.23
CA LEU A 86 15.03 -4.33 2.91
C LEU A 86 15.28 -4.25 1.41
N TYR A 87 14.74 -5.21 0.66
CA TYR A 87 15.06 -5.38 -0.75
C TYR A 87 13.80 -5.56 -1.56
N LEU A 88 13.79 -4.97 -2.76
CA LEU A 88 12.76 -5.15 -3.77
C LEU A 88 13.37 -5.67 -5.07
N THR A 89 12.59 -6.41 -5.83
CA THR A 89 12.78 -6.60 -7.26
C THR A 89 11.73 -5.83 -8.03
N ALA A 90 12.01 -5.43 -9.28
CA ALA A 90 11.06 -4.68 -10.11
C ALA A 90 11.02 -5.24 -11.53
N GLY A 91 9.91 -5.84 -11.91
CA GLY A 91 9.61 -6.29 -13.26
C GLY A 91 8.75 -5.26 -14.01
N PHE A 92 9.17 -4.86 -15.21
CA PHE A 92 8.44 -3.92 -16.05
C PHE A 92 7.89 -4.63 -17.29
N ILE A 93 6.59 -4.51 -17.53
CA ILE A 93 5.95 -4.90 -18.78
C ILE A 93 5.53 -3.61 -19.48
N LEU A 94 6.21 -3.29 -20.57
CA LEU A 94 6.01 -2.09 -21.37
C LEU A 94 5.26 -2.44 -22.65
N GLU A 95 4.27 -1.63 -23.01
CA GLU A 95 3.63 -1.75 -24.31
C GLU A 95 4.36 -0.89 -25.35
N THR A 96 4.38 -1.37 -26.60
CA THR A 96 4.86 -0.57 -27.73
C THR A 96 4.10 0.77 -27.82
N GLY A 97 4.82 1.83 -28.16
CA GLY A 97 4.27 3.19 -28.21
C GLY A 97 4.38 3.98 -26.91
N LEU A 98 4.73 3.37 -25.78
CA LEU A 98 5.02 4.10 -24.54
C LEU A 98 6.22 5.05 -24.78
N SER A 99 6.05 6.34 -24.45
CA SER A 99 7.16 7.30 -24.55
C SER A 99 8.13 7.14 -23.37
N THR A 100 9.42 7.26 -23.65
CA THR A 100 10.45 7.37 -22.59
C THR A 100 10.22 8.60 -21.70
N ASP A 101 9.60 9.66 -22.20
CA ASP A 101 9.27 10.86 -21.43
C ASP A 101 8.16 10.58 -20.38
N VAL A 102 7.39 9.50 -20.56
CA VAL A 102 6.44 8.97 -19.58
C VAL A 102 7.13 8.00 -18.63
N LEU A 103 7.98 7.10 -19.16
CA LEU A 103 8.63 6.06 -18.38
C LEU A 103 9.69 6.62 -17.40
N GLU A 104 10.49 7.58 -17.83
CA GLU A 104 11.59 8.14 -17.03
C GLU A 104 11.14 8.79 -15.71
N PRO A 105 10.10 9.64 -15.65
CA PRO A 105 9.56 10.14 -14.39
C PRO A 105 9.07 9.03 -13.44
N ILE A 106 8.50 7.96 -13.98
CA ILE A 106 8.00 6.82 -13.19
C ILE A 106 9.16 6.05 -12.54
N VAL A 107 10.23 5.76 -13.29
CA VAL A 107 11.42 5.08 -12.73
C VAL A 107 12.12 5.96 -11.69
N ARG A 108 12.18 7.27 -11.92
CA ARG A 108 12.70 8.22 -10.94
C ARG A 108 11.86 8.24 -9.68
N SER A 109 10.54 8.33 -9.79
CA SER A 109 9.60 8.29 -8.67
C SER A 109 9.74 6.99 -7.86
N MET A 110 9.89 5.84 -8.53
CA MET A 110 10.19 4.55 -7.90
C MET A 110 11.48 4.60 -7.08
N ALA A 111 12.56 5.16 -7.63
CA ALA A 111 13.85 5.27 -6.94
C ALA A 111 13.77 6.22 -5.72
N GLU A 112 13.08 7.36 -5.86
CA GLU A 112 12.85 8.32 -4.78
C GLU A 112 12.04 7.68 -3.64
N THR A 113 10.99 6.93 -3.99
CA THR A 113 10.14 6.24 -3.02
C THR A 113 10.87 5.08 -2.33
N ALA A 114 11.69 4.32 -3.06
CA ALA A 114 12.54 3.29 -2.47
C ALA A 114 13.52 3.88 -1.43
N LYS A 115 14.09 5.05 -1.76
CA LYS A 115 14.96 5.78 -0.81
C LYS A 115 14.17 6.28 0.41
N GLU A 116 12.96 6.81 0.22
CA GLU A 116 12.05 7.25 1.29
C GLU A 116 11.72 6.10 2.24
N ALA A 117 11.40 4.93 1.69
CA ALA A 117 11.11 3.71 2.44
C ALA A 117 12.34 3.03 3.06
N GLY A 118 13.56 3.43 2.67
CA GLY A 118 14.81 2.80 3.13
C GLY A 118 15.05 1.42 2.53
N VAL A 119 14.47 1.11 1.35
CA VAL A 119 14.64 -0.16 0.64
C VAL A 119 15.53 -0.01 -0.59
N THR A 120 16.13 -1.13 -1.01
CA THR A 120 16.99 -1.17 -2.19
C THR A 120 16.39 -2.08 -3.26
N ILE A 121 16.28 -1.58 -4.50
CA ILE A 121 15.86 -2.38 -5.65
C ILE A 121 17.11 -3.11 -6.16
N VAL A 122 17.15 -4.44 -6.01
CA VAL A 122 18.36 -5.26 -6.18
C VAL A 122 18.36 -6.13 -7.42
N ALA A 123 17.22 -6.30 -8.07
CA ALA A 123 17.08 -7.01 -9.34
C ALA A 123 15.89 -6.47 -10.12
N GLY A 124 15.89 -6.66 -11.42
CA GLY A 124 14.80 -6.23 -12.28
C GLY A 124 14.76 -6.97 -13.60
N ASP A 125 13.62 -6.92 -14.28
CA ASP A 125 13.44 -7.43 -15.63
C ASP A 125 12.58 -6.45 -16.45
N THR A 126 12.76 -6.44 -17.75
CA THR A 126 11.97 -5.60 -18.66
C THR A 126 11.50 -6.41 -19.85
N LYS A 127 10.20 -6.46 -20.06
CA LYS A 127 9.58 -7.05 -21.24
C LYS A 127 8.83 -5.99 -22.03
N VAL A 128 8.85 -6.14 -23.35
CA VAL A 128 8.04 -5.30 -24.22
C VAL A 128 7.03 -6.18 -24.96
N ILE A 129 5.78 -5.76 -24.93
CA ILE A 129 4.66 -6.42 -25.62
C ILE A 129 3.99 -5.46 -26.58
N GLU A 130 3.24 -6.01 -27.55
CA GLU A 130 2.36 -5.22 -28.39
C GLU A 130 1.27 -4.54 -27.56
N GLY A 131 0.99 -3.24 -27.87
CA GLY A 131 -0.04 -2.53 -27.15
C GLY A 131 -0.20 -1.08 -27.60
N LYS A 132 -0.72 -0.23 -26.74
CA LYS A 132 -1.01 1.19 -27.01
C LYS A 132 -0.32 2.14 -26.04
N GLY A 133 0.86 1.76 -25.53
CA GLY A 133 1.64 2.59 -24.61
C GLY A 133 1.29 2.37 -23.12
N GLY A 134 0.73 1.20 -22.78
CA GLY A 134 0.51 0.80 -21.39
C GLY A 134 1.82 0.46 -20.65
N LEU A 135 1.75 0.49 -19.33
CA LEU A 135 2.82 0.12 -18.41
C LEU A 135 2.24 -0.66 -17.25
N TYR A 136 2.90 -1.76 -16.92
CA TYR A 136 2.59 -2.59 -15.75
C TYR A 136 3.89 -2.84 -15.00
N ILE A 137 3.81 -2.84 -13.67
CA ILE A 137 4.96 -3.08 -12.79
C ILE A 137 4.60 -4.23 -11.85
N ASN A 138 5.51 -5.19 -11.72
CA ASN A 138 5.46 -6.19 -10.66
C ASN A 138 6.66 -5.97 -9.74
N THR A 139 6.42 -6.01 -8.44
CA THR A 139 7.48 -6.00 -7.44
C THR A 139 7.38 -7.22 -6.55
N ALA A 140 8.54 -7.73 -6.12
CA ALA A 140 8.61 -8.67 -5.02
C ALA A 140 9.51 -8.06 -3.94
N GLY A 141 9.11 -8.23 -2.68
CA GLY A 141 9.79 -7.65 -1.54
C GLY A 141 10.33 -8.72 -0.59
N LEU A 142 11.49 -8.43 0.00
CA LEU A 142 12.10 -9.21 1.07
C LEU A 142 12.33 -8.31 2.28
N GLY A 143 11.78 -8.71 3.43
CA GLY A 143 11.96 -8.05 4.72
C GLY A 143 12.55 -8.97 5.78
N ASP A 144 13.03 -8.35 6.85
CA ASP A 144 13.59 -9.01 8.03
C ASP A 144 12.68 -8.77 9.24
N ARG A 145 12.13 -9.83 9.82
CA ARG A 145 11.20 -9.80 10.94
C ARG A 145 11.85 -10.36 12.20
N ALA A 146 11.63 -9.71 13.33
CA ALA A 146 12.10 -10.23 14.62
C ALA A 146 11.50 -11.63 14.88
N PRO A 147 12.30 -12.60 15.39
CA PRO A 147 11.82 -13.98 15.60
C PRO A 147 10.66 -14.10 16.59
N ASP A 148 10.53 -13.16 17.51
CA ASP A 148 9.50 -13.07 18.55
C ASP A 148 8.30 -12.19 18.15
N CYS A 149 8.25 -11.71 16.93
CA CYS A 149 7.12 -10.94 16.42
C CYS A 149 5.91 -11.86 16.17
N GLU A 150 4.77 -11.55 16.78
CA GLU A 150 3.54 -12.34 16.70
C GLU A 150 2.44 -11.68 15.86
N ILE A 151 2.76 -10.62 15.12
CA ILE A 151 1.79 -9.93 14.26
C ILE A 151 1.21 -10.90 13.22
N SER A 152 -0.13 -11.03 13.21
CA SER A 152 -0.85 -11.92 12.30
C SER A 152 -2.30 -11.48 12.12
N SER A 153 -2.87 -11.74 10.95
CA SER A 153 -4.28 -11.46 10.66
C SER A 153 -5.26 -12.25 11.54
N GLY A 154 -4.84 -13.39 12.12
CA GLY A 154 -5.64 -14.22 13.03
C GLY A 154 -5.41 -13.92 14.52
N ASN A 155 -4.76 -12.81 14.87
CA ASN A 155 -4.32 -12.52 16.24
C ASN A 155 -5.06 -11.34 16.90
N LEU A 156 -6.32 -11.07 16.51
CA LEU A 156 -7.16 -10.10 17.22
C LEU A 156 -7.67 -10.72 18.53
N HIS A 157 -7.58 -9.95 19.61
CA HIS A 157 -8.05 -10.35 20.93
C HIS A 157 -9.24 -9.50 21.40
N ASP A 158 -10.09 -10.10 22.24
CA ASP A 158 -11.17 -9.37 22.91
C ASP A 158 -10.62 -8.19 23.73
N GLY A 159 -11.19 -7.02 23.54
CA GLY A 159 -10.74 -5.78 24.16
C GLY A 159 -9.70 -4.99 23.37
N ASP A 160 -9.22 -5.47 22.21
CA ASP A 160 -8.31 -4.70 21.37
C ASP A 160 -8.95 -3.41 20.84
N ALA A 161 -8.15 -2.35 20.80
CA ALA A 161 -8.47 -1.15 20.04
C ALA A 161 -8.15 -1.36 18.56
N ILE A 162 -9.01 -0.83 17.70
CA ILE A 162 -8.78 -0.73 16.25
C ILE A 162 -8.40 0.70 15.92
N LEU A 163 -7.19 0.87 15.41
CA LEU A 163 -6.66 2.15 14.94
C LEU A 163 -6.57 2.15 13.41
N VAL A 164 -6.67 3.34 12.81
CA VAL A 164 -6.27 3.58 11.41
C VAL A 164 -5.22 4.67 11.37
N THR A 165 -4.32 4.61 10.39
CA THR A 165 -3.19 5.56 10.27
C THR A 165 -3.57 6.90 9.66
N GLY A 166 -4.82 7.09 9.23
CA GLY A 166 -5.32 8.36 8.69
C GLY A 166 -6.64 8.22 7.93
N THR A 167 -6.93 9.18 7.06
CA THR A 167 -8.20 9.31 6.34
C THR A 167 -8.45 8.17 5.36
N LEU A 168 -9.74 7.85 5.14
CA LEU A 168 -10.18 6.71 4.35
C LEU A 168 -10.75 7.14 2.99
N GLY A 169 -10.44 6.38 1.93
CA GLY A 169 -11.01 6.51 0.60
C GLY A 169 -10.32 7.54 -0.30
N ASP A 170 -9.23 8.17 0.12
CA ASP A 170 -8.57 9.25 -0.60
C ASP A 170 -8.03 8.78 -1.96
N HIS A 171 -7.30 7.67 -2.01
CA HIS A 171 -6.74 7.14 -3.27
C HIS A 171 -7.85 6.80 -4.27
N HIS A 172 -8.85 6.05 -3.83
CA HIS A 172 -9.99 5.68 -4.68
C HIS A 172 -10.70 6.92 -5.26
N ALA A 173 -10.95 7.92 -4.40
CA ALA A 173 -11.57 9.17 -4.82
C ALA A 173 -10.72 9.91 -5.86
N VAL A 174 -9.40 9.94 -5.69
CA VAL A 174 -8.47 10.57 -6.64
C VAL A 174 -8.50 9.85 -7.99
N ILE A 175 -8.34 8.53 -8.03
CA ILE A 175 -8.38 7.78 -9.29
C ILE A 175 -9.73 7.96 -10.01
N LEU A 176 -10.82 7.99 -9.26
CA LEU A 176 -12.16 8.16 -9.81
C LEU A 176 -12.34 9.56 -10.41
N THR A 177 -11.94 10.61 -9.69
CA THR A 177 -12.05 12.01 -10.15
C THR A 177 -11.16 12.27 -11.37
N GLU A 178 -9.95 11.70 -11.42
CA GLU A 178 -9.07 11.77 -12.59
C GLU A 178 -9.74 11.14 -13.83
N ARG A 179 -10.33 9.96 -13.70
CA ARG A 179 -11.04 9.30 -14.82
C ARG A 179 -12.27 10.05 -15.27
N MET A 180 -12.97 10.70 -14.35
CA MET A 180 -14.15 11.52 -14.64
C MET A 180 -13.76 12.95 -15.07
N GLN A 181 -12.49 13.31 -15.10
CA GLN A 181 -11.99 14.65 -15.40
C GLN A 181 -12.59 15.73 -14.49
N MET A 182 -12.87 15.38 -13.25
CA MET A 182 -13.40 16.30 -12.23
C MET A 182 -12.25 17.09 -11.59
N LYS A 183 -12.47 18.39 -11.39
CA LYS A 183 -11.54 19.22 -10.62
C LYS A 183 -11.75 18.99 -9.13
N THR A 184 -10.68 18.62 -8.44
CA THR A 184 -10.67 18.38 -6.99
C THR A 184 -9.34 18.84 -6.39
N THR A 185 -9.32 19.03 -5.07
CA THR A 185 -8.11 19.28 -4.28
C THR A 185 -7.61 17.98 -3.62
N LEU A 186 -8.31 16.87 -3.82
CA LEU A 186 -7.91 15.58 -3.27
C LEU A 186 -6.56 15.14 -3.81
N VAL A 187 -5.78 14.55 -2.94
CA VAL A 187 -4.46 13.95 -3.21
C VAL A 187 -4.49 12.52 -2.71
N SER A 188 -3.96 11.60 -3.49
CA SER A 188 -3.84 10.21 -3.10
C SER A 188 -3.00 10.06 -1.82
N ASP A 189 -3.41 9.14 -0.98
CA ASP A 189 -2.71 8.75 0.23
C ASP A 189 -1.52 7.80 0.00
N CYS A 190 -1.17 7.50 -1.26
CA CYS A 190 -0.10 6.59 -1.63
C CYS A 190 1.23 6.93 -0.93
N ALA A 191 1.63 6.09 0.03
CA ALA A 191 2.79 6.33 0.90
C ALA A 191 3.39 5.04 1.47
N PRO A 192 4.72 4.99 1.70
CA PRO A 192 5.35 3.90 2.44
C PRO A 192 5.13 4.10 3.95
N LEU A 193 4.56 3.10 4.62
CA LEU A 193 4.15 3.18 6.02
C LEU A 193 5.06 2.39 6.97
N ASN A 194 6.13 1.78 6.47
CA ASN A 194 7.03 0.95 7.26
C ASN A 194 7.58 1.69 8.49
N HIS A 195 7.88 2.99 8.38
CA HIS A 195 8.40 3.78 9.49
C HIS A 195 7.39 3.93 10.65
N LEU A 196 6.08 3.92 10.35
CA LEU A 196 5.04 3.92 11.38
C LEU A 196 5.08 2.61 12.17
N VAL A 197 5.15 1.48 11.46
CA VAL A 197 5.22 0.14 12.08
C VAL A 197 6.52 -0.02 12.86
N GLU A 198 7.66 0.34 12.28
CA GLU A 198 8.97 0.30 12.93
C GLU A 198 8.98 1.10 14.25
N ALA A 199 8.33 2.26 14.29
CA ALA A 199 8.25 3.09 15.49
C ALA A 199 7.40 2.42 16.60
N LEU A 200 6.28 1.78 16.26
CA LEU A 200 5.47 1.03 17.23
C LEU A 200 6.23 -0.17 17.80
N LEU A 201 6.93 -0.92 16.95
CA LEU A 201 7.74 -2.07 17.35
C LEU A 201 8.97 -1.65 18.18
N ALA A 202 9.63 -0.55 17.82
CA ALA A 202 10.75 0.01 18.60
C ALA A 202 10.29 0.46 19.99
N ALA A 203 9.06 0.95 20.14
CA ALA A 203 8.45 1.27 21.42
C ALA A 203 7.99 0.01 22.20
N LYS A 204 8.15 -1.18 21.62
CA LYS A 204 7.75 -2.49 22.20
C LYS A 204 6.26 -2.56 22.54
N LEU A 205 5.43 -1.89 21.75
CA LEU A 205 3.98 -2.03 21.91
C LEU A 205 3.55 -3.44 21.49
N PRO A 206 2.63 -4.05 22.23
CA PRO A 206 2.11 -5.39 21.92
C PRO A 206 1.09 -5.33 20.78
N VAL A 207 1.59 -5.09 19.55
CA VAL A 207 0.75 -5.04 18.36
C VAL A 207 0.36 -6.46 17.97
N HIS A 208 -0.93 -6.73 17.91
CA HIS A 208 -1.48 -8.05 17.59
C HIS A 208 -1.66 -8.24 16.08
N THR A 209 -2.18 -7.20 15.40
CA THR A 209 -2.51 -7.26 13.98
C THR A 209 -2.20 -5.94 13.30
N ILE A 210 -1.64 -6.01 12.10
CA ILE A 210 -1.53 -4.90 11.15
C ILE A 210 -2.02 -5.38 9.80
N ARG A 211 -2.78 -4.55 9.09
CA ARG A 211 -3.19 -4.81 7.72
C ARG A 211 -3.31 -3.52 6.92
N ASP A 212 -2.76 -3.49 5.73
CA ASP A 212 -2.98 -2.38 4.79
C ASP A 212 -4.43 -2.36 4.29
N ILE A 213 -4.99 -1.15 4.13
CA ILE A 213 -6.40 -0.97 3.77
C ILE A 213 -6.48 -0.66 2.27
N THR A 214 -6.21 -1.62 1.42
CA THR A 214 -6.19 -1.47 -0.03
C THR A 214 -7.55 -1.74 -0.68
N ARG A 215 -7.61 -2.53 -1.75
CA ARG A 215 -8.85 -2.84 -2.48
C ARG A 215 -9.92 -3.43 -1.56
N GLY A 216 -11.16 -2.93 -1.73
CA GLY A 216 -12.29 -3.30 -0.87
C GLY A 216 -12.37 -2.51 0.42
N GLY A 217 -11.38 -1.66 0.70
CA GLY A 217 -11.38 -0.70 1.81
C GLY A 217 -11.41 -1.34 3.20
N LEU A 218 -11.64 -0.51 4.19
CA LEU A 218 -11.75 -0.93 5.59
C LEU A 218 -12.83 -2.01 5.80
N ALA A 219 -13.92 -1.94 5.06
CA ALA A 219 -15.01 -2.90 5.18
C ALA A 219 -14.55 -4.33 4.89
N THR A 220 -13.77 -4.54 3.83
CA THR A 220 -13.25 -5.86 3.47
C THR A 220 -12.20 -6.33 4.47
N VAL A 221 -11.20 -5.49 4.74
CA VAL A 221 -10.11 -5.80 5.69
C VAL A 221 -10.65 -6.16 7.08
N ALA A 222 -11.55 -5.35 7.64
CA ALA A 222 -12.11 -5.63 8.96
C ALA A 222 -12.89 -6.96 9.02
N ASN A 223 -13.64 -7.30 7.95
CA ASN A 223 -14.34 -8.58 7.88
C ASN A 223 -13.41 -9.79 7.76
N GLU A 224 -12.32 -9.66 6.99
CA GLU A 224 -11.29 -10.71 6.89
C GLU A 224 -10.62 -10.97 8.24
N LEU A 225 -10.21 -9.91 8.94
CA LEU A 225 -9.57 -9.99 10.24
C LEU A 225 -10.52 -10.56 11.31
N ALA A 226 -11.78 -10.09 11.35
CA ALA A 226 -12.79 -10.63 12.27
C ALA A 226 -13.06 -12.11 12.04
N ALA A 227 -13.10 -12.54 10.79
CA ALA A 227 -13.30 -13.96 10.44
C ALA A 227 -12.07 -14.80 10.77
N ALA A 228 -10.87 -14.33 10.47
CA ALA A 228 -9.61 -15.04 10.75
C ALA A 228 -9.37 -15.24 12.25
N SER A 229 -9.77 -14.28 13.07
CA SER A 229 -9.60 -14.32 14.54
C SER A 229 -10.82 -14.87 15.30
N GLY A 230 -11.96 -15.09 14.63
CA GLY A 230 -13.18 -15.58 15.28
C GLY A 230 -13.83 -14.59 16.25
N VAL A 231 -13.72 -13.28 15.97
CA VAL A 231 -14.16 -12.18 16.84
C VAL A 231 -15.17 -11.27 16.15
N SER A 232 -15.74 -10.32 16.90
CA SER A 232 -16.54 -9.21 16.38
C SER A 232 -15.73 -7.91 16.43
N ILE A 233 -15.84 -7.09 15.40
CA ILE A 233 -15.30 -5.72 15.39
C ILE A 233 -16.48 -4.74 15.38
N THR A 234 -16.47 -3.78 16.30
CA THR A 234 -17.42 -2.67 16.32
C THR A 234 -16.69 -1.36 16.01
N LEU A 235 -17.04 -0.71 14.90
CA LEU A 235 -16.53 0.58 14.47
C LEU A 235 -17.47 1.69 14.95
N SER A 236 -16.93 2.89 15.22
CA SER A 236 -17.70 4.11 15.53
C SER A 236 -17.76 5.02 14.31
N GLU A 237 -18.96 5.32 13.81
CA GLU A 237 -19.15 6.24 12.68
C GLU A 237 -18.58 7.63 12.97
N GLU A 238 -18.68 8.10 14.20
CA GLU A 238 -18.16 9.40 14.65
C GLU A 238 -16.63 9.48 14.57
N ALA A 239 -15.95 8.37 14.82
CA ALA A 239 -14.50 8.29 14.85
C ALA A 239 -13.86 7.99 13.49
N LEU A 240 -14.65 7.68 12.45
CA LEU A 240 -14.12 7.36 11.12
C LEU A 240 -13.54 8.61 10.45
N PRO A 241 -12.24 8.66 10.17
CA PRO A 241 -11.62 9.80 9.53
C PRO A 241 -11.86 9.75 8.01
N VAL A 242 -12.88 10.42 7.53
CA VAL A 242 -13.22 10.55 6.10
C VAL A 242 -13.29 12.03 5.76
N ARG A 243 -12.54 12.47 4.74
CA ARG A 243 -12.55 13.85 4.27
C ARG A 243 -13.93 14.25 3.74
N GLU A 244 -14.31 15.51 3.92
CA GLU A 244 -15.61 16.01 3.45
C GLU A 244 -15.75 15.89 1.92
N GLU A 245 -14.66 16.09 1.18
CA GLU A 245 -14.65 15.91 -0.29
C GLU A 245 -14.91 14.44 -0.69
N VAL A 246 -14.36 13.48 0.07
CA VAL A 246 -14.61 12.05 -0.16
C VAL A 246 -16.04 11.69 0.20
N LYS A 247 -16.58 12.22 1.30
CA LYS A 247 -18.00 12.05 1.67
C LYS A 247 -18.94 12.62 0.61
N ALA A 248 -18.66 13.84 0.12
CA ALA A 248 -19.44 14.47 -0.92
C ALA A 248 -19.44 13.67 -2.23
N LEU A 249 -18.25 13.25 -2.68
CA LEU A 249 -18.09 12.45 -3.90
C LEU A 249 -18.81 11.11 -3.78
N SER A 250 -18.60 10.40 -2.68
CA SER A 250 -19.21 9.09 -2.44
C SER A 250 -20.75 9.20 -2.35
N GLY A 251 -21.26 10.27 -1.73
CA GLY A 251 -22.70 10.55 -1.66
C GLY A 251 -23.34 10.80 -3.04
N ILE A 252 -22.65 11.55 -3.93
CA ILE A 252 -23.12 11.79 -5.31
C ILE A 252 -23.13 10.49 -6.14
N LEU A 253 -22.12 9.64 -5.94
CA LEU A 253 -21.93 8.41 -6.75
C LEU A 253 -22.56 7.17 -6.12
N GLY A 254 -23.16 7.26 -4.94
CA GLY A 254 -23.75 6.12 -4.23
C GLY A 254 -22.70 5.12 -3.72
N LEU A 255 -21.49 5.57 -3.41
CA LEU A 255 -20.42 4.76 -2.87
C LEU A 255 -20.39 4.82 -1.33
N ASP A 256 -19.88 3.77 -0.69
CA ASP A 256 -19.58 3.78 0.75
C ASP A 256 -18.06 4.00 0.95
N PRO A 257 -17.62 5.08 1.63
CA PRO A 257 -16.20 5.32 1.89
C PRO A 257 -15.47 4.15 2.56
N LEU A 258 -16.18 3.31 3.32
CA LEU A 258 -15.60 2.13 3.96
C LEU A 258 -15.20 1.03 2.97
N THR A 259 -15.74 1.06 1.73
CA THR A 259 -15.38 0.12 0.65
C THR A 259 -14.37 0.69 -0.34
N MET A 260 -14.03 1.97 -0.19
CA MET A 260 -13.08 2.65 -1.06
C MET A 260 -11.65 2.28 -0.67
N GLY A 261 -10.82 1.97 -1.68
CA GLY A 261 -9.43 1.56 -1.47
C GLY A 261 -8.50 2.73 -1.14
N ASN A 262 -7.43 2.43 -0.44
CA ASN A 262 -6.33 3.32 -0.06
C ASN A 262 -5.01 2.70 -0.50
N GLU A 263 -3.93 3.49 -0.56
CA GLU A 263 -2.59 2.99 -0.92
C GLU A 263 -1.50 3.46 0.08
N GLY A 264 -1.96 4.07 1.19
CA GLY A 264 -1.12 4.56 2.27
C GLY A 264 -1.86 4.59 3.61
N LYS A 265 -2.69 3.58 3.89
CA LYS A 265 -3.38 3.44 5.18
C LYS A 265 -3.30 2.01 5.69
N MET A 266 -3.15 1.90 7.01
CA MET A 266 -3.14 0.63 7.74
C MET A 266 -4.19 0.63 8.85
N LEU A 267 -4.79 -0.54 9.06
CA LEU A 267 -5.50 -0.91 10.27
C LEU A 267 -4.49 -1.54 11.22
N ILE A 268 -4.49 -1.10 12.47
CA ILE A 268 -3.63 -1.62 13.53
C ILE A 268 -4.50 -2.02 14.71
N ALA A 269 -4.26 -3.20 15.27
CA ALA A 269 -4.94 -3.69 16.47
C ALA A 269 -3.94 -4.00 17.57
N LEU A 270 -4.24 -3.52 18.78
CA LEU A 270 -3.43 -3.71 19.99
C LEU A 270 -4.32 -3.56 21.24
N PRO A 271 -3.84 -3.98 22.43
CA PRO A 271 -4.61 -3.81 23.66
C PRO A 271 -5.04 -2.36 23.87
N ALA A 272 -6.29 -2.16 24.25
CA ALA A 272 -6.89 -0.84 24.42
C ALA A 272 -6.11 0.09 25.36
N ALA A 273 -5.44 -0.45 26.35
CA ALA A 273 -4.61 0.32 27.28
C ALA A 273 -3.41 1.00 26.61
N GLU A 274 -2.98 0.51 25.44
CA GLU A 274 -1.83 1.02 24.68
C GLU A 274 -2.25 1.94 23.53
N ALA A 275 -3.54 2.10 23.26
CA ALA A 275 -4.06 2.84 22.11
C ALA A 275 -3.61 4.31 22.11
N GLU A 276 -3.70 5.00 23.24
CA GLU A 276 -3.27 6.41 23.35
C GLU A 276 -1.76 6.56 23.08
N THR A 277 -0.94 5.64 23.62
CA THR A 277 0.50 5.63 23.38
C THR A 277 0.80 5.39 21.90
N ALA A 278 0.13 4.43 21.26
CA ALA A 278 0.27 4.16 19.83
C ALA A 278 -0.12 5.37 18.98
N LEU A 279 -1.27 5.98 19.24
CA LEU A 279 -1.73 7.19 18.54
C LEU A 279 -0.74 8.35 18.67
N ARG A 280 -0.18 8.56 19.86
CA ARG A 280 0.82 9.62 20.08
C ARG A 280 2.09 9.36 19.25
N ILE A 281 2.54 8.11 19.12
CA ILE A 281 3.68 7.74 18.30
C ILE A 281 3.36 7.94 16.81
N LEU A 282 2.23 7.43 16.35
CA LEU A 282 1.81 7.55 14.96
C LEU A 282 1.66 9.01 14.53
N ARG A 283 0.96 9.83 15.34
CA ARG A 283 0.69 11.23 15.02
C ARG A 283 1.94 12.13 15.02
N ALA A 284 3.04 11.66 15.60
CA ALA A 284 4.33 12.36 15.57
C ALA A 284 5.12 12.12 14.26
N LEU A 285 4.66 11.22 13.39
CA LEU A 285 5.36 10.79 12.19
C LEU A 285 4.60 11.20 10.92
N PRO A 286 5.30 11.39 9.79
CA PRO A 286 4.66 11.54 8.48
C PRO A 286 3.70 10.38 8.20
N TYR A 287 2.59 10.67 7.50
CA TYR A 287 1.54 9.71 7.13
C TYR A 287 0.70 9.13 8.29
N GLY A 288 1.05 9.45 9.55
CA GLY A 288 0.32 9.05 10.74
C GLY A 288 -0.36 10.21 11.49
N THR A 289 -0.22 11.45 11.02
CA THR A 289 -0.72 12.67 11.71
C THR A 289 -2.22 12.68 11.95
N GLU A 290 -2.98 11.99 11.09
CA GLU A 290 -4.44 11.85 11.17
C GLU A 290 -4.85 10.45 11.67
N ALA A 291 -3.96 9.75 12.41
CA ALA A 291 -4.28 8.45 12.99
C ALA A 291 -5.38 8.55 14.04
N GLU A 292 -6.35 7.63 14.01
CA GLU A 292 -7.50 7.63 14.91
C GLU A 292 -7.82 6.22 15.43
N GLU A 293 -8.38 6.17 16.64
CA GLU A 293 -9.02 4.98 17.16
C GLU A 293 -10.46 4.95 16.65
N ILE A 294 -10.79 3.93 15.87
CA ILE A 294 -12.07 3.85 15.15
C ILE A 294 -12.99 2.75 15.67
N GLY A 295 -12.56 1.93 16.62
CA GLY A 295 -13.40 0.85 17.10
C GLY A 295 -12.73 -0.09 18.08
N ARG A 296 -13.45 -1.16 18.41
CA ARG A 296 -13.05 -2.17 19.40
C ARG A 296 -13.34 -3.58 18.91
N VAL A 297 -12.49 -4.50 19.35
CA VAL A 297 -12.71 -5.94 19.21
C VAL A 297 -13.51 -6.46 20.42
N SER A 298 -14.43 -7.36 20.17
CA SER A 298 -15.20 -8.05 21.22
C SER A 298 -15.45 -9.51 20.84
N THR A 299 -15.86 -10.30 21.81
CA THR A 299 -16.37 -11.66 21.55
C THR A 299 -17.57 -11.59 20.60
N GLY A 300 -17.70 -12.54 19.69
CA GLY A 300 -18.79 -12.60 18.71
C GLY A 300 -18.32 -12.84 17.29
N SER A 301 -19.01 -12.26 16.31
CA SER A 301 -18.63 -12.43 14.91
C SER A 301 -19.07 -11.25 14.03
N GLY A 302 -18.28 -11.00 12.99
CA GLY A 302 -18.57 -9.99 11.96
C GLY A 302 -18.25 -8.56 12.38
N VAL A 303 -18.51 -7.63 11.48
CA VAL A 303 -18.18 -6.21 11.64
C VAL A 303 -19.46 -5.39 11.74
N HIS A 304 -19.51 -4.49 12.70
CA HIS A 304 -20.65 -3.61 12.95
C HIS A 304 -20.20 -2.16 13.01
N LEU A 305 -21.07 -1.26 12.63
CA LEU A 305 -20.91 0.18 12.74
C LEU A 305 -21.95 0.71 13.74
N GLU A 306 -21.50 1.36 14.78
CA GLU A 306 -22.35 2.20 15.63
C GLU A 306 -22.50 3.55 14.97
N THR A 307 -23.77 3.92 14.65
CA THR A 307 -24.07 5.15 13.93
C THR A 307 -24.16 6.33 14.86
N LEU A 308 -24.00 7.54 14.32
CA LEU A 308 -24.13 8.82 15.05
C LEU A 308 -25.43 8.95 15.87
N TYR A 309 -26.49 8.24 15.48
CA TYR A 309 -27.81 8.29 16.15
C TYR A 309 -28.05 7.08 17.08
N GLY A 310 -27.01 6.34 17.45
CA GLY A 310 -27.09 5.19 18.35
C GLY A 310 -27.65 3.90 17.71
N GLY A 311 -27.82 3.89 16.37
CA GLY A 311 -28.16 2.67 15.64
C GLY A 311 -26.91 1.79 15.45
N ARG A 312 -27.16 0.49 15.16
CA ARG A 312 -26.10 -0.46 14.83
C ARG A 312 -26.41 -1.12 13.50
N ARG A 313 -25.49 -1.04 12.53
CA ARG A 313 -25.60 -1.74 11.24
C ARG A 313 -24.44 -2.72 11.04
N ARG A 314 -24.69 -3.81 10.36
CA ARG A 314 -23.65 -4.76 9.96
C ARG A 314 -22.91 -4.19 8.75
N ILE A 315 -21.59 -4.23 8.79
CA ILE A 315 -20.72 -3.93 7.66
C ILE A 315 -20.42 -5.23 6.94
N LEU A 316 -20.61 -5.26 5.64
CA LEU A 316 -20.29 -6.40 4.79
C LEU A 316 -19.03 -6.07 3.95
N PRO A 317 -18.22 -7.08 3.59
CA PRO A 317 -17.13 -6.87 2.63
C PRO A 317 -17.72 -6.41 1.29
N LEU A 318 -16.89 -5.72 0.50
CA LEU A 318 -17.27 -5.31 -0.86
C LEU A 318 -17.74 -6.54 -1.64
N ARG A 319 -18.91 -6.42 -2.28
CA ARG A 319 -19.47 -7.45 -3.17
C ARG A 319 -19.48 -6.95 -4.60
N GLY A 320 -19.03 -7.76 -5.53
CA GLY A 320 -18.93 -7.41 -6.95
C GLY A 320 -17.61 -6.72 -7.30
N GLU A 321 -17.61 -6.03 -8.44
CA GLU A 321 -16.42 -5.33 -8.93
C GLU A 321 -16.29 -3.97 -8.24
N GLY A 322 -15.13 -3.75 -7.60
CA GLY A 322 -14.70 -2.41 -7.20
C GLY A 322 -14.25 -1.60 -8.41
N LEU A 323 -13.66 -0.42 -8.18
CA LEU A 323 -13.07 0.37 -9.26
C LEU A 323 -11.90 -0.41 -9.89
N PRO A 324 -11.98 -0.83 -11.18
CA PRO A 324 -10.93 -1.60 -11.80
C PRO A 324 -9.67 -0.75 -11.99
N ARG A 325 -8.49 -1.39 -12.00
CA ARG A 325 -7.18 -0.73 -12.22
C ARG A 325 -6.95 0.46 -11.29
N ILE A 326 -7.24 0.29 -10.02
CA ILE A 326 -7.00 1.31 -9.00
C ILE A 326 -5.56 1.26 -8.48
N CYS A 327 -4.96 0.09 -8.50
CA CYS A 327 -3.58 -0.16 -8.10
C CYS A 327 -2.84 -1.07 -9.09
#